data_28f53828fae56b1778ec76fe4df0a3ee
#
_entry.id   28f53828fae56b1778ec76fe4df0a3ee
#
_cell.length_a   1.000
_cell.length_b   1.000
_cell.length_c   1.000
_cell.angle_alpha   90.00
_cell.angle_beta   90.00
_cell.angle_gamma   90.00
#
_symmetry.space_group_name_H-M   'P 1'
#
loop_
_entity.id
_entity.type
_entity.pdbx_description
1 polymer ?
#
loop_
_entity_poly.entity_id
_entity_poly.type
_entity_poly.pdbx_seq_one_letter_code
_entity_poly.pdbx_strand_id
1 'polypeptide(L)'
;MNIEANAAKVLPRLSAELGISAGQVAAVAKLLKEGNTIPFIARYRKEVHGNLDEVQISKVQERLTYYAELEERRAAILKSIDEQGKLTDDLREKIESCMVKAALEDLYQPYKPKRRTRAMIAKEKGLEPLADAIWENRLGDAAVQSATPDDLQGARDILAERIADMAEVRGFVRETYARKAVVKSERI
;
A
#
# COMPACT_ATOMS: atom_id res chain seq x y z
N MET A 1 19.77 -8.79 -0.32
CA MET A 1 18.43 -8.74 -0.92
C MET A 1 17.90 -10.16 -0.94
N ASN A 2 16.92 -10.48 -0.08
CA ASN A 2 16.48 -11.89 0.12
C ASN A 2 15.34 -12.24 -0.85
N ILE A 3 15.66 -12.32 -2.15
CA ILE A 3 14.71 -12.67 -3.21
C ILE A 3 14.28 -14.16 -3.10
N GLU A 4 15.08 -14.97 -2.43
CA GLU A 4 14.88 -16.44 -2.36
C GLU A 4 13.67 -16.84 -1.50
N ALA A 5 13.39 -16.12 -0.41
CA ALA A 5 12.27 -16.45 0.48
C ALA A 5 10.88 -16.24 -0.17
N ASN A 6 10.80 -15.37 -1.20
CA ASN A 6 9.55 -15.05 -1.89
C ASN A 6 9.52 -15.41 -3.38
N ALA A 7 10.59 -16.05 -3.87
CA ALA A 7 10.69 -16.43 -5.28
C ALA A 7 9.48 -17.27 -5.75
N ALA A 8 8.98 -18.17 -4.90
CA ALA A 8 7.83 -19.00 -5.21
C ALA A 8 6.54 -18.21 -5.50
N LYS A 9 6.35 -17.04 -4.85
CA LYS A 9 5.19 -16.16 -5.06
C LYS A 9 5.44 -15.13 -6.17
N VAL A 10 6.65 -14.61 -6.27
CA VAL A 10 7.02 -13.49 -7.14
C VAL A 10 7.26 -13.95 -8.59
N LEU A 11 7.96 -15.07 -8.81
CA LEU A 11 8.31 -15.53 -10.16
C LEU A 11 7.09 -15.86 -11.05
N PRO A 12 6.06 -16.62 -10.59
CA PRO A 12 4.88 -16.89 -11.41
C PRO A 12 4.12 -15.60 -11.77
N ARG A 13 4.07 -14.64 -10.85
CA ARG A 13 3.41 -13.36 -11.08
C ARG A 13 4.16 -12.50 -12.08
N LEU A 14 5.48 -12.39 -11.95
CA LEU A 14 6.33 -11.71 -12.94
C LEU A 14 6.21 -12.33 -14.32
N SER A 15 6.18 -13.65 -14.38
CA SER A 15 5.95 -14.39 -15.62
C SER A 15 4.64 -13.99 -16.29
N ALA A 16 3.55 -13.98 -15.53
CA ALA A 16 2.23 -13.58 -16.05
C ALA A 16 2.16 -12.08 -16.44
N GLU A 17 2.78 -11.20 -15.63
CA GLU A 17 2.77 -9.75 -15.85
C GLU A 17 3.60 -9.33 -17.07
N LEU A 18 4.74 -9.98 -17.29
CA LEU A 18 5.68 -9.62 -18.36
C LEU A 18 5.52 -10.46 -19.63
N GLY A 19 4.71 -11.53 -19.58
CA GLY A 19 4.58 -12.48 -20.70
C GLY A 19 5.86 -13.27 -20.97
N ILE A 20 6.69 -13.52 -19.94
CA ILE A 20 7.96 -14.22 -20.01
C ILE A 20 7.88 -15.48 -19.13
N SER A 21 8.53 -16.57 -19.51
CA SER A 21 8.48 -17.79 -18.68
C SER A 21 9.15 -17.58 -17.31
N ALA A 22 8.65 -18.27 -16.29
CA ALA A 22 9.22 -18.22 -14.95
C ALA A 22 10.71 -18.64 -14.94
N GLY A 23 11.10 -19.56 -15.80
CA GLY A 23 12.50 -19.98 -15.97
C GLY A 23 13.39 -18.86 -16.50
N GLN A 24 12.90 -18.09 -17.49
CA GLN A 24 13.62 -16.91 -18.01
C GLN A 24 13.76 -15.80 -16.96
N VAL A 25 12.68 -15.53 -16.21
CA VAL A 25 12.73 -14.55 -15.10
C VAL A 25 13.75 -14.99 -14.04
N ALA A 26 13.76 -16.27 -13.66
CA ALA A 26 14.72 -16.81 -12.68
C ALA A 26 16.17 -16.73 -13.20
N ALA A 27 16.39 -17.03 -14.48
CA ALA A 27 17.70 -16.92 -15.10
C ALA A 27 18.24 -15.48 -15.09
N VAL A 28 17.41 -14.52 -15.48
CA VAL A 28 17.76 -13.07 -15.42
C VAL A 28 18.02 -12.63 -13.98
N ALA A 29 17.17 -13.01 -13.03
CA ALA A 29 17.36 -12.69 -11.63
C ALA A 29 18.71 -13.19 -11.08
N LYS A 30 19.11 -14.41 -11.45
CA LYS A 30 20.41 -14.99 -11.09
C LYS A 30 21.57 -14.18 -11.66
N LEU A 31 21.52 -13.87 -12.97
CA LEU A 31 22.58 -13.11 -13.64
C LEU A 31 22.74 -11.68 -13.06
N LEU A 32 21.61 -11.03 -12.74
CA LEU A 32 21.63 -9.70 -12.08
C LEU A 32 22.22 -9.78 -10.66
N LYS A 33 21.93 -10.86 -9.91
CA LYS A 33 22.51 -11.10 -8.58
C LYS A 33 24.03 -11.33 -8.63
N GLU A 34 24.53 -11.92 -9.71
CA GLU A 34 25.96 -12.10 -9.98
C GLU A 34 26.67 -10.80 -10.36
N GLY A 35 25.94 -9.66 -10.43
CA GLY A 35 26.52 -8.35 -10.75
C GLY A 35 26.63 -8.04 -12.24
N ASN A 36 26.03 -8.84 -13.10
CA ASN A 36 26.05 -8.60 -14.54
C ASN A 36 25.17 -7.40 -14.90
N THR A 37 25.62 -6.56 -15.84
CA THR A 37 24.85 -5.44 -16.37
C THR A 37 23.80 -5.91 -17.39
N ILE A 38 22.70 -5.15 -17.55
CA ILE A 38 21.64 -5.48 -18.52
C ILE A 38 22.20 -5.64 -19.95
N PRO A 39 23.03 -4.71 -20.49
CA PRO A 39 23.61 -4.87 -21.83
C PRO A 39 24.48 -6.12 -21.95
N PHE A 40 25.21 -6.49 -20.90
CA PHE A 40 26.02 -7.70 -20.89
C PHE A 40 25.14 -8.95 -20.97
N ILE A 41 24.10 -9.02 -20.15
CA ILE A 41 23.14 -10.13 -20.13
C ILE A 41 22.51 -10.28 -21.53
N ALA A 42 21.97 -9.21 -22.09
CA ALA A 42 21.28 -9.21 -23.38
C ALA A 42 22.18 -9.69 -24.53
N ARG A 43 23.45 -9.33 -24.49
CA ARG A 43 24.39 -9.66 -25.61
C ARG A 43 25.06 -11.01 -25.44
N TYR A 44 25.46 -11.37 -24.21
CA TYR A 44 26.42 -12.46 -23.98
C TYR A 44 25.84 -13.64 -23.20
N ARG A 45 24.53 -13.59 -22.78
CA ARG A 45 23.89 -14.66 -22.02
C ARG A 45 22.57 -15.14 -22.62
N LYS A 46 22.42 -14.98 -23.93
CA LYS A 46 21.19 -15.33 -24.67
C LYS A 46 20.76 -16.79 -24.48
N GLU A 47 21.71 -17.68 -24.40
CA GLU A 47 21.50 -19.12 -24.17
C GLU A 47 20.90 -19.41 -22.79
N VAL A 48 21.12 -18.53 -21.79
CA VAL A 48 20.65 -18.70 -20.42
C VAL A 48 19.23 -18.16 -20.25
N HIS A 49 18.91 -17.01 -20.84
CA HIS A 49 17.62 -16.33 -20.67
C HIS A 49 16.68 -16.43 -21.89
N GLY A 50 17.04 -17.22 -22.91
CA GLY A 50 16.15 -17.52 -24.03
C GLY A 50 15.85 -16.33 -24.92
N ASN A 51 16.87 -15.56 -25.32
CA ASN A 51 16.81 -14.43 -26.28
C ASN A 51 15.95 -13.22 -25.82
N LEU A 52 15.80 -12.96 -24.52
CA LEU A 52 15.20 -11.72 -24.06
C LEU A 52 16.03 -10.51 -24.49
N ASP A 53 15.36 -9.44 -24.89
CA ASP A 53 16.00 -8.17 -25.24
C ASP A 53 16.32 -7.30 -24.01
N GLU A 54 17.05 -6.20 -24.21
CA GLU A 54 17.44 -5.27 -23.12
C GLU A 54 16.22 -4.68 -22.40
N VAL A 55 15.12 -4.42 -23.12
CA VAL A 55 13.89 -3.83 -22.55
C VAL A 55 13.18 -4.83 -21.65
N GLN A 56 13.11 -6.10 -22.08
CA GLN A 56 12.53 -7.18 -21.30
C GLN A 56 13.36 -7.43 -20.02
N ILE A 57 14.68 -7.49 -20.13
CA ILE A 57 15.58 -7.68 -18.99
C ILE A 57 15.48 -6.49 -18.01
N SER A 58 15.40 -5.26 -18.52
CA SER A 58 15.20 -4.06 -17.72
C SER A 58 13.88 -4.11 -16.92
N LYS A 59 12.78 -4.51 -17.58
CA LYS A 59 11.49 -4.69 -16.92
C LYS A 59 11.55 -5.78 -15.83
N VAL A 60 12.24 -6.89 -16.08
CA VAL A 60 12.45 -7.92 -15.06
C VAL A 60 13.18 -7.33 -13.85
N GLN A 61 14.28 -6.58 -14.07
CA GLN A 61 15.03 -5.94 -12.98
C GLN A 61 14.16 -4.97 -12.19
N GLU A 62 13.44 -4.07 -12.88
CA GLU A 62 12.55 -3.09 -12.25
C GLU A 62 11.49 -3.77 -11.36
N ARG A 63 10.85 -4.83 -11.88
CA ARG A 63 9.82 -5.54 -11.13
C ARG A 63 10.37 -6.36 -9.97
N LEU A 64 11.55 -6.96 -10.12
CA LEU A 64 12.23 -7.63 -9.02
C LEU A 64 12.58 -6.65 -7.89
N THR A 65 13.07 -5.46 -8.22
CA THR A 65 13.34 -4.39 -7.26
C THR A 65 12.05 -3.94 -6.56
N TYR A 66 10.98 -3.72 -7.32
CA TYR A 66 9.67 -3.36 -6.77
C TYR A 66 9.16 -4.37 -5.75
N TYR A 67 9.22 -5.66 -6.07
CA TYR A 67 8.75 -6.70 -5.15
C TYR A 67 9.67 -6.87 -3.93
N ALA A 68 10.97 -6.67 -4.08
CA ALA A 68 11.90 -6.67 -2.95
C ALA A 68 11.59 -5.53 -1.96
N GLU A 69 11.39 -4.31 -2.48
CA GLU A 69 10.97 -3.17 -1.66
C GLU A 69 9.59 -3.36 -1.01
N LEU A 70 8.65 -4.00 -1.72
CA LEU A 70 7.33 -4.32 -1.19
C LEU A 70 7.43 -5.27 0.00
N GLU A 71 8.27 -6.30 -0.08
CA GLU A 71 8.48 -7.26 1.01
C GLU A 71 9.15 -6.62 2.22
N GLU A 72 10.18 -5.81 1.99
CA GLU A 72 10.84 -5.06 3.07
C GLU A 72 9.85 -4.14 3.77
N ARG A 73 9.03 -3.42 2.98
CA ARG A 73 8.01 -2.53 3.52
C ARG A 73 6.94 -3.30 4.28
N ARG A 74 6.49 -4.45 3.76
CA ARG A 74 5.53 -5.34 4.42
C ARG A 74 6.03 -5.79 5.80
N ALA A 75 7.26 -6.26 5.86
CA ALA A 75 7.87 -6.69 7.12
C ALA A 75 7.94 -5.55 8.15
N ALA A 76 8.32 -4.34 7.71
CA ALA A 76 8.35 -3.15 8.57
C ALA A 76 6.95 -2.77 9.08
N ILE A 77 5.92 -2.86 8.25
CA ILE A 77 4.53 -2.57 8.60
C ILE A 77 4.01 -3.59 9.61
N LEU A 78 4.18 -4.89 9.35
CA LEU A 78 3.77 -5.95 10.26
C LEU A 78 4.40 -5.78 11.64
N LYS A 79 5.71 -5.53 11.68
CA LYS A 79 6.43 -5.26 12.92
C LYS A 79 5.87 -4.05 13.65
N SER A 80 5.64 -2.94 12.95
CA SER A 80 5.12 -1.71 13.56
C SER A 80 3.71 -1.86 14.15
N ILE A 81 2.84 -2.66 13.50
CA ILE A 81 1.48 -2.91 14.01
C ILE A 81 1.50 -3.90 15.18
N ASP A 82 2.39 -4.89 15.11
CA ASP A 82 2.58 -5.88 16.17
C ASP A 82 3.09 -5.23 17.47
N GLU A 83 4.09 -4.34 17.36
CA GLU A 83 4.60 -3.54 18.48
C GLU A 83 3.53 -2.66 19.14
N GLN A 84 2.49 -2.29 18.41
CA GLN A 84 1.32 -1.56 18.93
C GLN A 84 0.27 -2.49 19.56
N GLY A 85 0.43 -3.82 19.51
CA GLY A 85 -0.55 -4.80 19.99
C GLY A 85 -1.87 -4.81 19.20
N LYS A 86 -1.85 -4.33 17.94
CA LYS A 86 -3.05 -4.17 17.10
C LYS A 86 -3.08 -5.12 15.90
N LEU A 87 -2.13 -6.02 15.78
CA LEU A 87 -2.05 -6.96 14.67
C LEU A 87 -2.98 -8.15 14.91
N THR A 88 -4.12 -8.15 14.22
CA THR A 88 -5.06 -9.28 14.19
C THR A 88 -4.69 -10.25 13.07
N ASP A 89 -5.15 -11.51 13.15
CA ASP A 89 -4.89 -12.52 12.12
C ASP A 89 -5.47 -12.11 10.76
N ASP A 90 -6.69 -11.55 10.74
CA ASP A 90 -7.33 -11.03 9.52
C ASP A 90 -6.50 -9.89 8.88
N LEU A 91 -5.99 -8.95 9.69
CA LEU A 91 -5.15 -7.87 9.20
C LEU A 91 -3.81 -8.39 8.69
N ARG A 92 -3.21 -9.36 9.37
CA ARG A 92 -1.98 -10.03 8.94
C ARG A 92 -2.17 -10.66 7.56
N GLU A 93 -3.24 -11.44 7.37
CA GLU A 93 -3.54 -12.09 6.10
C GLU A 93 -3.74 -11.06 4.96
N LYS A 94 -4.48 -9.97 5.22
CA LYS A 94 -4.66 -8.87 4.27
C LYS A 94 -3.34 -8.22 3.87
N ILE A 95 -2.46 -7.95 4.83
CA ILE A 95 -1.14 -7.36 4.58
C ILE A 95 -0.25 -8.34 3.81
N GLU A 96 -0.23 -9.62 4.18
CA GLU A 96 0.60 -10.64 3.54
C GLU A 96 0.16 -10.96 2.10
N SER A 97 -1.14 -10.89 1.83
CA SER A 97 -1.68 -11.09 0.48
C SER A 97 -1.59 -9.87 -0.42
N CYS A 98 -1.34 -8.68 0.15
CA CYS A 98 -1.28 -7.43 -0.60
C CYS A 98 -0.04 -7.36 -1.50
N MET A 99 -0.23 -7.17 -2.81
CA MET A 99 0.84 -7.15 -3.82
C MET A 99 1.04 -5.77 -4.45
N VAL A 100 0.34 -4.76 -3.96
CA VAL A 100 0.42 -3.39 -4.45
C VAL A 100 0.85 -2.47 -3.32
N LYS A 101 1.98 -1.76 -3.51
CA LYS A 101 2.57 -0.89 -2.47
C LYS A 101 1.58 0.18 -1.97
N ALA A 102 0.78 0.77 -2.87
CA ALA A 102 -0.22 1.75 -2.50
C ALA A 102 -1.33 1.17 -1.60
N ALA A 103 -1.83 -0.03 -1.93
CA ALA A 103 -2.83 -0.71 -1.11
C ALA A 103 -2.26 -1.16 0.25
N LEU A 104 -0.98 -1.58 0.27
CA LEU A 104 -0.27 -1.90 1.50
C LEU A 104 -0.16 -0.68 2.43
N GLU A 105 0.17 0.49 1.89
CA GLU A 105 0.21 1.75 2.66
C GLU A 105 -1.18 2.17 3.15
N ASP A 106 -2.25 1.89 2.40
CA ASP A 106 -3.62 2.15 2.83
C ASP A 106 -4.03 1.28 4.03
N LEU A 107 -3.64 0.00 4.03
CA LEU A 107 -3.87 -0.89 5.18
C LEU A 107 -3.10 -0.43 6.42
N TYR A 108 -1.91 0.15 6.25
CA TYR A 108 -1.09 0.69 7.34
C TYR A 108 -1.56 2.05 7.86
N GLN A 109 -2.30 2.83 7.06
CA GLN A 109 -2.65 4.22 7.37
C GLN A 109 -3.27 4.43 8.77
N PRO A 110 -4.21 3.58 9.25
CA PRO A 110 -4.80 3.73 10.60
C PRO A 110 -3.79 3.55 11.74
N TYR A 111 -2.71 2.82 11.49
CA TYR A 111 -1.68 2.45 12.48
C TYR A 111 -0.43 3.33 12.42
N LYS A 112 -0.36 4.17 11.40
CA LYS A 112 0.78 5.05 11.18
C LYS A 112 0.85 6.11 12.26
N PRO A 113 2.01 6.33 12.90
CA PRO A 113 2.19 7.41 13.86
C PRO A 113 1.80 8.75 13.23
N LYS A 114 0.81 9.42 13.79
CA LYS A 114 0.31 10.71 13.31
C LYS A 114 0.82 11.83 14.20
N ARG A 115 1.03 13.01 13.61
CA ARG A 115 1.15 14.24 14.38
C ARG A 115 -0.20 14.53 15.03
N ARG A 116 -0.20 15.36 16.09
CA ARG A 116 -1.44 15.77 16.77
C ARG A 116 -2.42 16.40 15.79
N THR A 117 -3.53 15.68 15.52
CA THR A 117 -4.58 16.08 14.58
C THR A 117 -5.73 16.75 15.30
N ARG A 118 -6.61 17.46 14.55
CA ARG A 118 -7.86 17.98 15.12
C ARG A 118 -8.76 16.88 15.68
N ALA A 119 -8.80 15.74 15.02
CA ALA A 119 -9.54 14.57 15.50
C ALA A 119 -8.99 14.05 16.83
N MET A 120 -7.66 14.01 17.02
CA MET A 120 -7.06 13.63 18.30
C MET A 120 -7.45 14.62 19.42
N ILE A 121 -7.43 15.92 19.13
CA ILE A 121 -7.87 16.97 20.09
C ILE A 121 -9.35 16.79 20.43
N ALA A 122 -10.20 16.46 19.45
CA ALA A 122 -11.62 16.20 19.67
C ALA A 122 -11.84 14.94 20.51
N LYS A 123 -11.06 13.87 20.30
CA LYS A 123 -11.09 12.65 21.13
C LYS A 123 -10.64 12.93 22.57
N GLU A 124 -9.59 13.72 22.76
CA GLU A 124 -9.14 14.17 24.08
C GLU A 124 -10.24 14.95 24.84
N LYS A 125 -11.11 15.66 24.11
CA LYS A 125 -12.31 16.34 24.67
C LYS A 125 -13.48 15.38 24.94
N GLY A 126 -13.35 14.08 24.67
CA GLY A 126 -14.39 13.09 24.91
C GLY A 126 -15.50 13.08 23.86
N LEU A 127 -15.27 13.60 22.64
CA LEU A 127 -16.29 13.70 21.58
C LEU A 127 -16.42 12.41 20.73
N GLU A 128 -15.70 11.35 21.05
CA GLU A 128 -15.78 10.07 20.31
C GLU A 128 -17.18 9.44 20.38
N PRO A 129 -17.89 9.37 21.55
CA PRO A 129 -19.24 8.85 21.60
C PRO A 129 -20.24 9.63 20.73
N LEU A 130 -20.08 10.95 20.62
CA LEU A 130 -20.89 11.79 19.73
C LEU A 130 -20.62 11.46 18.26
N ALA A 131 -19.36 11.28 17.88
CA ALA A 131 -18.99 10.88 16.53
C ALA A 131 -19.56 9.48 16.19
N ASP A 132 -19.53 8.52 17.14
CA ASP A 132 -20.09 7.18 16.96
C ASP A 132 -21.62 7.22 16.82
N ALA A 133 -22.32 8.03 17.63
CA ALA A 133 -23.77 8.20 17.51
C ALA A 133 -24.17 8.76 16.13
N ILE A 134 -23.42 9.72 15.61
CA ILE A 134 -23.63 10.28 14.27
C ILE A 134 -23.34 9.22 13.18
N TRP A 135 -22.24 8.48 13.33
CA TRP A 135 -21.84 7.44 12.39
C TRP A 135 -22.88 6.32 12.25
N GLU A 136 -23.45 5.91 13.37
CA GLU A 136 -24.49 4.87 13.46
C GLU A 136 -25.91 5.40 13.20
N ASN A 137 -26.03 6.68 12.82
CA ASN A 137 -27.32 7.36 12.59
C ASN A 137 -28.25 7.36 13.82
N ARG A 138 -27.68 7.37 15.03
CA ARG A 138 -28.41 7.44 16.29
C ARG A 138 -28.71 8.90 16.69
N LEU A 139 -29.41 9.63 15.78
CA LEU A 139 -29.65 11.08 15.91
C LEU A 139 -30.57 11.43 17.09
N GLY A 140 -31.29 10.46 17.67
CA GLY A 140 -32.10 10.63 18.87
C GLY A 140 -31.33 10.55 20.19
N ASP A 141 -30.06 10.20 20.18
CA ASP A 141 -29.27 10.07 21.39
C ASP A 141 -29.10 11.44 22.09
N ALA A 142 -29.12 11.43 23.40
CA ALA A 142 -28.98 12.64 24.22
C ALA A 142 -27.69 13.41 23.91
N ALA A 143 -26.61 12.69 23.59
CA ALA A 143 -25.33 13.28 23.20
C ALA A 143 -25.43 14.11 21.91
N VAL A 144 -26.26 13.69 20.95
CA VAL A 144 -26.49 14.43 19.69
C VAL A 144 -27.41 15.63 19.93
N GLN A 145 -28.47 15.42 20.73
CA GLN A 145 -29.47 16.47 21.03
C GLN A 145 -28.90 17.62 21.84
N SER A 146 -27.92 17.36 22.72
CA SER A 146 -27.29 18.37 23.58
C SER A 146 -25.99 18.92 23.03
N ALA A 147 -25.54 18.46 21.87
CA ALA A 147 -24.24 18.86 21.28
C ALA A 147 -24.22 20.33 20.87
N THR A 148 -23.18 21.01 21.27
CA THR A 148 -22.90 22.39 20.82
C THR A 148 -22.36 22.39 19.37
N PRO A 149 -22.38 23.55 18.67
CA PRO A 149 -21.75 23.65 17.35
C PRO A 149 -20.27 23.25 17.34
N ASP A 150 -19.53 23.55 18.42
CA ASP A 150 -18.12 23.17 18.57
C ASP A 150 -17.95 21.66 18.77
N ASP A 151 -18.84 21.02 19.53
CA ASP A 151 -18.84 19.56 19.69
C ASP A 151 -19.12 18.84 18.37
N LEU A 152 -20.09 19.34 17.60
CA LEU A 152 -20.40 18.84 16.27
C LEU A 152 -19.22 19.01 15.30
N GLN A 153 -18.48 20.12 15.41
CA GLN A 153 -17.26 20.29 14.61
C GLN A 153 -16.19 19.29 15.01
N GLY A 154 -15.98 19.06 16.31
CA GLY A 154 -15.06 18.03 16.79
C GLY A 154 -15.45 16.60 16.34
N ALA A 155 -16.73 16.28 16.41
CA ALA A 155 -17.24 14.99 15.89
C ALA A 155 -17.01 14.84 14.38
N ARG A 156 -17.20 15.91 13.59
CA ARG A 156 -16.87 15.94 12.15
C ARG A 156 -15.40 15.69 11.89
N ASP A 157 -14.51 16.29 12.67
CA ASP A 157 -13.07 16.09 12.53
C ASP A 157 -12.68 14.63 12.81
N ILE A 158 -13.30 13.97 13.80
CA ILE A 158 -13.13 12.54 14.08
C ILE A 158 -13.63 11.69 12.91
N LEU A 159 -14.83 11.96 12.41
CA LEU A 159 -15.41 11.21 11.29
C LEU A 159 -14.64 11.40 10.00
N ALA A 160 -14.19 12.61 9.71
CA ALA A 160 -13.36 12.90 8.54
C ALA A 160 -12.04 12.12 8.57
N GLU A 161 -11.38 12.05 9.73
CA GLU A 161 -10.17 11.23 9.88
C GLU A 161 -10.47 9.74 9.71
N ARG A 162 -11.55 9.24 10.33
CA ARG A 162 -12.00 7.84 10.20
C ARG A 162 -12.23 7.46 8.74
N ILE A 163 -12.95 8.29 7.97
CA ILE A 163 -13.21 8.07 6.54
C ILE A 163 -11.91 8.12 5.74
N ALA A 164 -11.04 9.08 6.02
CA ALA A 164 -9.76 9.23 5.32
C ALA A 164 -8.78 8.07 5.58
N ASP A 165 -8.94 7.36 6.69
CA ASP A 165 -8.11 6.19 7.05
C ASP A 165 -8.65 4.87 6.50
N MET A 166 -9.87 4.83 5.96
CA MET A 166 -10.46 3.63 5.36
C MET A 166 -9.75 3.26 4.07
N ALA A 167 -9.20 2.04 3.99
CA ALA A 167 -8.48 1.55 2.82
C ALA A 167 -9.38 1.50 1.57
N GLU A 168 -10.65 1.11 1.73
CA GLU A 168 -11.64 1.05 0.65
C GLU A 168 -11.92 2.44 0.06
N VAL A 169 -12.09 3.45 0.91
CA VAL A 169 -12.32 4.84 0.48
C VAL A 169 -11.10 5.38 -0.26
N ARG A 170 -9.90 5.12 0.25
CA ARG A 170 -8.65 5.54 -0.39
C ARG A 170 -8.45 4.85 -1.75
N GLY A 171 -8.76 3.56 -1.84
CA GLY A 171 -8.75 2.80 -3.09
C GLY A 171 -9.73 3.37 -4.10
N PHE A 172 -10.97 3.61 -3.71
CA PHE A 172 -12.01 4.21 -4.56
C PHE A 172 -11.62 5.60 -5.09
N VAL A 173 -11.10 6.47 -4.20
CA VAL A 173 -10.63 7.81 -4.59
C VAL A 173 -9.49 7.71 -5.60
N ARG A 174 -8.49 6.87 -5.35
CA ARG A 174 -7.35 6.65 -6.26
C ARG A 174 -7.80 6.20 -7.64
N GLU A 175 -8.68 5.20 -7.71
CA GLU A 175 -9.22 4.71 -8.98
C GLU A 175 -10.05 5.77 -9.71
N THR A 176 -10.80 6.58 -8.97
CA THR A 176 -11.60 7.66 -9.54
C THR A 176 -10.69 8.72 -10.16
N TYR A 177 -9.64 9.12 -9.46
CA TYR A 177 -8.65 10.08 -9.98
C TYR A 177 -7.90 9.50 -11.18
N ALA A 178 -7.47 8.23 -11.12
CA ALA A 178 -6.78 7.59 -12.25
C ALA A 178 -7.61 7.58 -13.54
N ARG A 179 -8.95 7.51 -13.42
CA ARG A 179 -9.86 7.48 -14.59
C ARG A 179 -10.35 8.85 -15.04
N LYS A 180 -10.52 9.81 -14.13
CA LYS A 180 -11.24 11.07 -14.40
C LYS A 180 -10.41 12.34 -14.19
N ALA A 181 -9.24 12.25 -13.57
CA ALA A 181 -8.43 13.43 -13.30
C ALA A 181 -7.88 14.02 -14.60
N VAL A 182 -7.95 15.35 -14.70
CA VAL A 182 -7.37 16.12 -15.81
C VAL A 182 -6.24 16.97 -15.24
N VAL A 183 -5.05 16.82 -15.82
CA VAL A 183 -3.91 17.67 -15.50
C VAL A 183 -3.97 18.90 -16.39
N LYS A 184 -4.08 20.10 -15.78
CA LYS A 184 -3.94 21.37 -16.49
C LYS A 184 -2.57 21.96 -16.18
N SER A 185 -1.85 22.36 -17.22
CA SER A 185 -0.61 23.11 -17.11
C SER A 185 -0.83 24.50 -17.71
N GLU A 186 -0.57 25.55 -16.93
CA GLU A 186 -0.64 26.94 -17.38
C GLU A 186 0.78 27.53 -17.29
N ARG A 187 1.14 28.30 -18.30
CA ARG A 187 2.42 29.02 -18.31
C ARG A 187 2.28 30.26 -17.43
N ILE A 188 3.12 30.38 -16.43
CA ILE A 188 3.24 31.57 -15.56
C ILE A 188 4.02 32.67 -16.29
#